data_c530cd3e480c696e1cdb030a1c796601
#
_entry.id   c530cd3e480c696e1cdb030a1c796601
#
_cell.length_a   1.000
_cell.length_b   1.000
_cell.length_c   1.000
_cell.angle_alpha   90.00
_cell.angle_beta   90.00
_cell.angle_gamma   90.00
#
_symmetry.space_group_name_H-M   'P 1'
#
loop_
_entity.id
_entity.type
_entity.pdbx_description
1 polymer ?
#
loop_
_entity_poly.entity_id
_entity_poly.type
_entity_poly.pdbx_seq_one_letter_code
_entity_poly.pdbx_strand_id
1 'polypeptide(L)'
;MRVYRFEEPVEQSLGSRRLSAKRRRRFPFATLLILLALVGIVVGTAAYLGRDTGATIPVGTRIDGVDVGDLTAAEAKAKVRAHGQALVARGVVLLADGNRFEIDPASINLRPNAQAAVKAAQEDSTFLERLQGRVGLGSTRDIPLAYLYNRRQVGQALLPVRQATTVPPRNATVIKDARGRFPVRAAAKGARPNVGEILLALRSIGETGPDLQVPITITEPAVTTAEAEQAATAARDFVRSPHFVTLKDDPRRVPRSVALKATEFVAQDGTISFDISRATLRNFFSTVYGKREKAPKNATFTTNAAGKARIIGSTDGRGVDVDTLAATWKADPTERITPISIGVRRPALTSEMAQQLGVKEVVGEFFTPYSGGARVSNIKRGAEILDQYIIPAGGTFSLNKALGERTLARGFVEAPMIGENNILKDAVGGGVSQIATTMF
;
A
#
# COMPACT_ATOMS: atom_id res chain seq x y z
N MET A 1 10.75 37.04 -5.45
CA MET A 1 12.06 37.64 -5.70
C MET A 1 12.03 39.10 -5.20
N ARG A 2 12.53 39.36 -4.02
CA ARG A 2 12.72 40.72 -3.50
C ARG A 2 14.16 40.82 -3.01
N VAL A 3 14.90 41.71 -3.67
CA VAL A 3 16.28 42.08 -3.40
C VAL A 3 16.22 43.20 -2.39
N TYR A 4 16.99 43.10 -1.32
CA TYR A 4 17.26 44.24 -0.41
C TYR A 4 18.74 44.62 -0.52
N ARG A 5 18.96 45.93 -0.79
CA ARG A 5 20.23 46.63 -0.90
C ARG A 5 20.51 47.21 0.46
N PHE A 6 21.72 47.06 0.98
CA PHE A 6 22.19 47.79 2.15
C PHE A 6 23.13 48.88 1.70
N GLU A 7 22.86 50.09 2.22
CA GLU A 7 23.66 51.30 2.07
C GLU A 7 24.71 51.35 3.18
N GLU A 8 25.90 51.83 2.82
CA GLU A 8 26.99 52.18 3.72
C GLU A 8 26.72 53.52 4.45
N PRO A 9 27.19 53.71 5.67
CA PRO A 9 27.21 55.04 6.29
C PRO A 9 28.59 55.66 6.24
N VAL A 10 28.56 56.81 5.75
CA VAL A 10 29.29 58.08 5.82
C VAL A 10 30.33 58.24 6.97
N GLU A 11 31.53 58.67 6.55
CA GLU A 11 32.59 59.27 7.36
C GLU A 11 32.13 60.51 8.07
N GLN A 12 32.54 60.67 9.31
CA GLN A 12 32.68 62.00 9.92
C GLN A 12 33.99 62.17 10.71
N SER A 13 34.71 63.06 10.23
CA SER A 13 35.79 64.02 10.63
C SER A 13 36.27 64.06 12.08
N LEU A 14 37.55 63.99 12.15
CA LEU A 14 38.57 64.72 12.92
C LEU A 14 38.12 65.68 14.03
N GLY A 15 38.50 65.33 15.24
CA GLY A 15 38.62 66.23 16.35
C GLY A 15 39.93 66.02 17.11
N SER A 16 40.90 66.98 16.92
CA SER A 16 42.20 67.04 17.57
C SER A 16 42.07 67.30 19.09
N ARG A 17 42.64 66.40 19.91
CA ARG A 17 42.97 66.78 21.32
C ARG A 17 44.38 66.32 21.71
N ARG A 18 45.04 67.25 22.25
CA ARG A 18 46.44 67.32 22.66
C ARG A 18 46.87 66.17 23.59
N LEU A 19 48.04 65.65 23.32
CA LEU A 19 48.78 64.66 24.12
C LEU A 19 49.22 65.30 25.44
N SER A 20 48.78 64.73 26.56
CA SER A 20 49.44 64.93 27.83
C SER A 20 50.38 63.74 28.08
N ALA A 21 51.64 64.08 28.34
CA ALA A 21 52.70 63.11 28.55
C ALA A 21 52.47 62.29 29.82
N LYS A 22 52.20 60.99 29.67
CA LYS A 22 52.13 60.03 30.78
C LYS A 22 53.47 59.30 30.88
N ARG A 23 54.08 59.50 32.03
CA ARG A 23 55.31 58.94 32.55
C ARG A 23 55.49 57.49 32.23
N ARG A 24 56.49 57.08 31.41
CA ARG A 24 56.95 55.70 31.19
C ARG A 24 57.43 55.10 32.52
N ARG A 25 56.66 54.19 33.12
CA ARG A 25 57.17 53.22 34.10
C ARG A 25 58.06 52.26 33.33
N ARG A 26 59.32 52.23 33.57
CA ARG A 26 60.27 51.21 33.11
C ARG A 26 59.94 49.92 33.87
N PHE A 27 59.33 48.96 33.19
CA PHE A 27 59.29 47.63 33.70
C PHE A 27 60.72 47.08 33.77
N PRO A 28 61.10 46.46 34.88
CA PRO A 28 62.47 45.93 34.97
C PRO A 28 62.55 44.71 33.97
N PHE A 29 63.58 44.75 33.15
CA PHE A 29 63.88 43.78 32.10
C PHE A 29 63.90 42.32 32.65
N ALA A 30 64.19 42.16 33.93
CA ALA A 30 64.20 40.94 34.70
C ALA A 30 62.78 40.30 34.81
N THR A 31 61.72 41.15 35.00
CA THR A 31 60.34 40.64 35.07
C THR A 31 59.82 40.13 33.71
N LEU A 32 60.22 40.73 32.59
CA LEU A 32 59.93 40.30 31.25
C LEU A 32 60.61 38.96 30.94
N LEU A 33 61.88 38.79 31.35
CA LEU A 33 62.62 37.54 31.17
C LEU A 33 62.03 36.38 32.02
N ILE A 34 61.57 36.64 33.22
CA ILE A 34 60.92 35.67 34.09
C ILE A 34 59.56 35.25 33.48
N LEU A 35 58.79 36.20 32.94
CA LEU A 35 57.53 35.97 32.30
C LEU A 35 57.70 35.16 30.99
N LEU A 36 58.73 35.48 30.21
CA LEU A 36 59.13 34.74 29.02
C LEU A 36 59.63 33.33 29.35
N ALA A 37 60.37 33.16 30.43
CA ALA A 37 60.82 31.85 30.91
C ALA A 37 59.66 31.01 31.42
N LEU A 38 58.70 31.60 32.15
CA LEU A 38 57.49 30.93 32.58
C LEU A 38 56.59 30.54 31.39
N VAL A 39 56.41 31.42 30.42
CA VAL A 39 55.71 31.12 29.17
C VAL A 39 56.46 30.02 28.37
N GLY A 40 57.78 30.07 28.31
CA GLY A 40 58.62 29.02 27.69
C GLY A 40 58.51 27.68 28.38
N ILE A 41 58.46 27.65 29.72
CA ILE A 41 58.24 26.42 30.50
C ILE A 41 56.84 25.90 30.27
N VAL A 42 55.81 26.78 30.29
CA VAL A 42 54.41 26.37 30.02
C VAL A 42 54.24 25.86 28.60
N VAL A 43 54.82 26.55 27.62
CA VAL A 43 54.78 26.11 26.19
C VAL A 43 55.63 24.86 25.99
N GLY A 44 56.80 24.78 26.62
CA GLY A 44 57.67 23.60 26.54
C GLY A 44 57.06 22.35 27.19
N THR A 45 56.45 22.52 28.38
CA THR A 45 55.72 21.44 29.04
C THR A 45 54.46 21.05 28.25
N ALA A 46 53.74 22.00 27.70
CA ALA A 46 52.58 21.73 26.83
C ALA A 46 53.02 21.01 25.54
N ALA A 47 54.13 21.44 24.92
CA ALA A 47 54.71 20.79 23.74
C ALA A 47 55.29 19.37 24.04
N TYR A 48 55.91 19.18 25.23
CA TYR A 48 56.40 17.86 25.68
C TYR A 48 55.24 16.91 26.01
N LEU A 49 54.20 17.41 26.72
CA LEU A 49 52.98 16.63 26.98
C LEU A 49 52.15 16.38 25.72
N GLY A 50 52.32 17.21 24.70
CA GLY A 50 51.62 17.10 23.42
C GLY A 50 52.30 16.19 22.38
N ARG A 51 53.55 15.80 22.57
CA ARG A 51 54.35 15.04 21.57
C ARG A 51 53.85 13.65 21.26
N ASP A 52 53.10 12.99 22.19
CA ASP A 52 52.59 11.62 22.02
C ASP A 52 51.06 11.54 21.82
N THR A 53 50.40 12.66 21.52
CA THR A 53 48.95 12.74 21.51
C THR A 53 48.26 12.11 20.30
N GLY A 54 48.97 11.56 19.30
CA GLY A 54 48.43 10.90 18.15
C GLY A 54 48.27 9.37 18.27
N ALA A 55 48.96 8.76 19.24
CA ALA A 55 49.03 7.28 19.35
C ALA A 55 47.97 6.70 20.29
N THR A 56 47.49 7.44 21.29
CA THR A 56 46.52 6.98 22.30
C THR A 56 45.21 7.76 22.28
N ILE A 57 44.15 7.14 22.78
CA ILE A 57 42.83 7.74 22.96
C ILE A 57 42.87 8.71 24.18
N PRO A 58 42.17 9.86 24.13
CA PRO A 58 42.13 10.79 25.24
C PRO A 58 41.67 10.18 26.55
N VAL A 59 42.30 10.53 27.66
CA VAL A 59 41.92 10.13 29.01
C VAL A 59 40.48 10.59 29.31
N GLY A 60 39.68 9.73 29.97
CA GLY A 60 38.28 10.00 30.27
C GLY A 60 37.30 9.60 29.17
N THR A 61 37.81 9.02 28.05
CA THR A 61 36.96 8.49 26.97
C THR A 61 36.48 7.08 27.31
N ARG A 62 35.19 6.85 27.20
CA ARG A 62 34.56 5.55 27.29
C ARG A 62 33.88 5.19 25.99
N ILE A 63 33.74 3.92 25.70
CA ILE A 63 32.93 3.39 24.61
C ILE A 63 32.00 2.33 25.24
N ASP A 64 30.70 2.61 25.20
CA ASP A 64 29.68 1.74 25.80
C ASP A 64 29.99 1.41 27.28
N GLY A 65 30.34 2.45 28.05
CA GLY A 65 30.77 2.33 29.45
C GLY A 65 32.17 1.80 29.69
N VAL A 66 32.84 1.25 28.67
CA VAL A 66 34.21 0.69 28.77
C VAL A 66 35.24 1.80 28.67
N ASP A 67 36.03 1.98 29.71
CA ASP A 67 37.13 2.95 29.69
C ASP A 67 38.20 2.55 28.67
N VAL A 68 38.46 3.44 27.72
CA VAL A 68 39.45 3.28 26.64
C VAL A 68 40.51 4.39 26.65
N GLY A 69 40.43 5.27 27.69
CA GLY A 69 41.41 6.35 27.86
C GLY A 69 42.84 5.79 27.98
N ASP A 70 43.78 6.53 27.40
CA ASP A 70 45.21 6.20 27.35
C ASP A 70 45.61 4.90 26.65
N LEU A 71 44.63 4.21 26.03
CA LEU A 71 44.89 3.03 25.22
C LEU A 71 45.27 3.40 23.78
N THR A 72 46.09 2.58 23.15
CA THR A 72 46.29 2.63 21.71
C THR A 72 45.02 2.20 20.96
N ALA A 73 44.87 2.60 19.71
CA ALA A 73 43.74 2.20 18.88
C ALA A 73 43.55 0.67 18.80
N ALA A 74 44.66 -0.08 18.79
CA ALA A 74 44.63 -1.54 18.72
C ALA A 74 44.09 -2.17 20.02
N GLU A 75 44.59 -1.72 21.16
CA GLU A 75 44.15 -2.16 22.51
C GLU A 75 42.71 -1.82 22.76
N ALA A 76 42.31 -0.56 22.51
CA ALA A 76 40.93 -0.10 22.63
C ALA A 76 39.97 -0.91 21.75
N LYS A 77 40.35 -1.16 20.49
CA LYS A 77 39.57 -2.00 19.58
C LYS A 77 39.41 -3.43 20.08
N ALA A 78 40.47 -4.03 20.63
CA ALA A 78 40.42 -5.38 21.20
C ALA A 78 39.48 -5.42 22.43
N LYS A 79 39.61 -4.45 23.35
CA LYS A 79 38.84 -4.33 24.58
C LYS A 79 37.34 -4.10 24.30
N VAL A 80 37.03 -3.15 23.40
CA VAL A 80 35.65 -2.84 22.99
C VAL A 80 35.02 -4.00 22.23
N ARG A 81 35.80 -4.70 21.37
CA ARG A 81 35.31 -5.89 20.67
C ARG A 81 34.95 -6.99 21.65
N ALA A 82 35.81 -7.27 22.63
CA ALA A 82 35.57 -8.29 23.64
C ALA A 82 34.30 -7.98 24.45
N HIS A 83 34.14 -6.70 24.89
CA HIS A 83 32.96 -6.24 25.58
C HIS A 83 31.68 -6.46 24.75
N GLY A 84 31.66 -5.96 23.49
CA GLY A 84 30.50 -6.10 22.63
C GLY A 84 30.20 -7.56 22.27
N GLN A 85 31.21 -8.41 22.12
CA GLN A 85 31.02 -9.85 21.91
C GLN A 85 30.41 -10.54 23.12
N ALA A 86 30.81 -10.16 24.34
CA ALA A 86 30.23 -10.70 25.59
C ALA A 86 28.74 -10.32 25.71
N LEU A 87 28.35 -9.13 25.27
CA LEU A 87 26.93 -8.73 25.22
C LEU A 87 26.15 -9.58 24.21
N VAL A 88 26.67 -9.69 22.98
CA VAL A 88 26.04 -10.47 21.89
C VAL A 88 25.93 -11.95 22.27
N ALA A 89 26.92 -12.51 23.00
CA ALA A 89 26.90 -13.91 23.42
C ALA A 89 25.72 -14.26 24.37
N ARG A 90 25.05 -13.27 24.97
CA ARG A 90 23.84 -13.49 25.78
C ARG A 90 22.62 -13.87 24.92
N GLY A 91 22.74 -13.81 23.59
CA GLY A 91 21.63 -13.98 22.66
C GLY A 91 20.84 -12.71 22.47
N VAL A 92 19.95 -12.70 21.50
CA VAL A 92 18.99 -11.61 21.27
C VAL A 92 17.59 -12.18 21.40
N VAL A 93 16.78 -11.57 22.23
CA VAL A 93 15.38 -11.98 22.44
C VAL A 93 14.46 -10.88 21.96
N LEU A 94 13.54 -11.23 21.07
CA LEU A 94 12.45 -10.35 20.67
C LEU A 94 11.19 -10.71 21.45
N LEU A 95 10.59 -9.71 22.08
CA LEU A 95 9.37 -9.85 22.86
C LEU A 95 8.19 -9.27 22.09
N ALA A 96 7.17 -10.08 21.75
CA ALA A 96 5.99 -9.65 21.02
C ALA A 96 4.75 -10.40 21.52
N ASP A 97 3.71 -9.68 21.91
CA ASP A 97 2.42 -10.24 22.38
C ASP A 97 2.58 -11.35 23.43
N GLY A 98 3.51 -11.16 24.37
CA GLY A 98 3.81 -12.13 25.42
C GLY A 98 4.67 -13.32 24.98
N ASN A 99 4.99 -13.43 23.71
CA ASN A 99 5.87 -14.47 23.15
C ASN A 99 7.34 -14.01 23.14
N ARG A 100 8.24 -14.96 23.35
CA ARG A 100 9.70 -14.77 23.23
C ARG A 100 10.19 -15.45 21.97
N PHE A 101 10.95 -14.71 21.17
CA PHE A 101 11.61 -15.22 19.97
C PHE A 101 13.11 -15.02 20.12
N GLU A 102 13.82 -16.11 20.25
CA GLU A 102 15.28 -16.09 20.38
C GLU A 102 15.92 -16.03 18.99
N ILE A 103 16.84 -15.11 18.82
CA ILE A 103 17.66 -14.98 17.61
C ILE A 103 19.11 -15.30 18.00
N ASP A 104 19.68 -16.31 17.35
CA ASP A 104 21.10 -16.56 17.43
C ASP A 104 21.86 -15.42 16.72
N PRO A 105 22.68 -14.65 17.47
CA PRO A 105 23.44 -13.54 16.90
C PRO A 105 24.39 -13.96 15.75
N ALA A 106 24.90 -15.19 15.77
CA ALA A 106 25.75 -15.71 14.72
C ALA A 106 24.96 -15.88 13.41
N SER A 107 23.71 -16.31 13.50
CA SER A 107 22.83 -16.51 12.34
C SER A 107 22.56 -15.22 11.55
N ILE A 108 22.63 -14.06 12.21
CA ILE A 108 22.42 -12.74 11.61
C ILE A 108 23.72 -11.95 11.44
N ASN A 109 24.88 -12.57 11.75
CA ASN A 109 26.19 -11.93 11.74
C ASN A 109 26.25 -10.64 12.58
N LEU A 110 25.61 -10.68 13.77
CA LEU A 110 25.60 -9.55 14.70
C LEU A 110 26.97 -9.43 15.38
N ARG A 111 27.59 -8.26 15.25
CA ARG A 111 28.94 -8.01 15.78
C ARG A 111 29.14 -6.53 16.12
N PRO A 112 29.96 -6.22 17.16
CA PRO A 112 30.27 -4.84 17.50
C PRO A 112 31.12 -4.16 16.41
N ASN A 113 30.82 -2.90 16.13
CA ASN A 113 31.61 -2.07 15.24
C ASN A 113 32.69 -1.30 16.00
N ALA A 114 33.56 -2.05 16.70
CA ALA A 114 34.64 -1.48 17.50
C ALA A 114 35.59 -0.56 16.71
N GLN A 115 35.76 -0.80 15.42
CA GLN A 115 36.60 0.04 14.57
C GLN A 115 36.03 1.45 14.42
N ALA A 116 34.72 1.57 14.13
CA ALA A 116 34.08 2.88 13.99
C ALA A 116 34.03 3.64 15.32
N ALA A 117 33.76 2.94 16.42
CA ALA A 117 33.71 3.54 17.75
C ALA A 117 35.09 4.09 18.17
N VAL A 118 36.17 3.33 17.96
CA VAL A 118 37.54 3.76 18.27
C VAL A 118 37.94 4.94 17.36
N LYS A 119 37.58 4.90 16.08
CA LYS A 119 37.84 6.00 15.16
C LYS A 119 37.15 7.28 15.63
N ALA A 120 35.87 7.20 16.03
CA ALA A 120 35.13 8.35 16.61
C ALA A 120 35.80 8.86 17.90
N ALA A 121 36.31 7.97 18.73
CA ALA A 121 37.04 8.35 19.94
C ALA A 121 38.31 9.15 19.66
N GLN A 122 38.96 8.93 18.52
CA GLN A 122 40.17 9.64 18.12
C GLN A 122 39.88 10.97 17.37
N GLU A 123 38.90 10.98 16.47
CA GLU A 123 38.63 12.12 15.56
C GLU A 123 37.97 13.31 16.25
N ASP A 124 37.08 13.07 17.19
CA ASP A 124 36.29 14.12 17.84
C ASP A 124 36.94 14.81 19.03
N SER A 125 38.26 14.68 19.25
CA SER A 125 38.95 15.29 20.38
C SER A 125 39.83 16.45 19.97
N THR A 126 39.57 17.63 20.56
CA THR A 126 40.42 18.81 20.37
C THR A 126 41.74 18.66 21.15
N PHE A 127 42.78 19.38 20.71
CA PHE A 127 44.05 19.43 21.44
C PHE A 127 43.89 19.87 22.92
N LEU A 128 42.99 20.81 23.16
CA LEU A 128 42.72 21.32 24.50
C LEU A 128 42.08 20.25 25.42
N GLU A 129 41.13 19.48 24.92
CA GLU A 129 40.50 18.38 25.65
C GLU A 129 41.49 17.26 26.00
N ARG A 130 42.45 16.98 25.12
CA ARG A 130 43.50 16.01 25.37
C ARG A 130 44.43 16.47 26.50
N LEU A 131 44.76 17.78 26.52
CA LEU A 131 45.59 18.37 27.55
C LEU A 131 44.87 18.41 28.91
N GLN A 132 43.59 18.80 28.94
CA GLN A 132 42.76 18.83 30.13
C GLN A 132 42.56 17.43 30.73
N GLY A 133 42.38 16.40 29.90
CA GLY A 133 42.30 15.03 30.34
C GLY A 133 43.54 14.52 31.08
N ARG A 134 44.76 14.91 30.61
CA ARG A 134 46.03 14.53 31.26
C ARG A 134 46.28 15.21 32.59
N VAL A 135 45.73 16.38 32.83
CA VAL A 135 45.81 17.09 34.14
C VAL A 135 44.63 16.83 35.05
N GLY A 136 43.78 15.86 34.76
CA GLY A 136 42.65 15.47 35.57
C GLY A 136 41.45 16.43 35.55
N LEU A 137 41.45 17.39 34.61
CA LEU A 137 40.39 18.39 34.40
C LEU A 137 39.46 18.06 33.21
N GLY A 138 39.62 16.87 32.58
CA GLY A 138 38.84 16.44 31.42
C GLY A 138 37.42 15.98 31.79
N SER A 139 36.44 16.28 30.94
CA SER A 139 35.11 15.73 31.03
C SER A 139 35.11 14.26 30.59
N THR A 140 34.34 13.42 31.27
CA THR A 140 34.10 12.02 30.80
C THR A 140 33.19 12.06 29.59
N ARG A 141 33.63 11.36 28.52
CA ARG A 141 32.87 11.21 27.28
C ARG A 141 32.59 9.73 27.07
N ASP A 142 31.34 9.37 26.83
CA ASP A 142 30.93 8.01 26.47
C ASP A 142 30.42 8.00 25.01
N ILE A 143 30.96 7.09 24.22
CA ILE A 143 30.65 6.93 22.79
C ILE A 143 29.84 5.65 22.65
N PRO A 144 28.67 5.69 22.01
CA PRO A 144 27.84 4.52 21.84
C PRO A 144 28.50 3.50 20.91
N LEU A 145 28.43 2.21 21.26
CA LEU A 145 28.90 1.14 20.43
C LEU A 145 27.81 0.65 19.49
N ALA A 146 27.93 0.99 18.22
CA ALA A 146 27.02 0.49 17.18
C ALA A 146 27.35 -0.97 16.80
N TYR A 147 26.33 -1.73 16.44
CA TYR A 147 26.45 -3.11 15.99
C TYR A 147 26.13 -3.24 14.50
N LEU A 148 26.84 -4.16 13.84
CA LEU A 148 26.66 -4.52 12.44
C LEU A 148 25.94 -5.86 12.35
N TYR A 149 25.07 -6.00 11.37
CA TYR A 149 24.33 -7.23 11.09
C TYR A 149 24.09 -7.41 9.59
N ASN A 150 23.73 -8.61 9.17
CA ASN A 150 23.33 -8.89 7.79
C ASN A 150 21.80 -8.73 7.66
N ARG A 151 21.36 -7.70 6.92
CA ARG A 151 19.93 -7.39 6.73
C ARG A 151 19.09 -8.55 6.19
N ARG A 152 19.64 -9.32 5.25
CA ARG A 152 18.92 -10.48 4.66
C ARG A 152 18.71 -11.57 5.69
N GLN A 153 19.74 -11.89 6.45
CA GLN A 153 19.66 -12.89 7.51
C GLN A 153 18.73 -12.46 8.65
N VAL A 154 18.77 -11.19 9.05
CA VAL A 154 17.77 -10.64 10.01
C VAL A 154 16.36 -10.81 9.45
N GLY A 155 16.12 -10.50 8.18
CA GLY A 155 14.81 -10.69 7.56
C GLY A 155 14.31 -12.15 7.61
N GLN A 156 15.21 -13.12 7.49
CA GLN A 156 14.89 -14.54 7.66
C GLN A 156 14.64 -14.92 9.13
N ALA A 157 15.48 -14.44 10.05
CA ALA A 157 15.31 -14.67 11.48
C ALA A 157 13.99 -14.08 12.04
N LEU A 158 13.48 -13.00 11.42
CA LEU A 158 12.21 -12.37 11.79
C LEU A 158 10.96 -13.09 11.22
N LEU A 159 11.09 -14.13 10.41
CA LEU A 159 9.92 -14.84 9.84
C LEU A 159 8.95 -15.36 10.93
N PRO A 160 9.41 -16.04 12.01
CA PRO A 160 8.53 -16.50 13.09
C PRO A 160 7.79 -15.33 13.78
N VAL A 161 8.50 -14.23 14.06
CA VAL A 161 7.92 -13.02 14.64
C VAL A 161 6.82 -12.46 13.74
N ARG A 162 7.10 -12.33 12.45
CA ARG A 162 6.13 -11.84 11.46
C ARG A 162 4.91 -12.74 11.35
N GLN A 163 5.09 -14.06 11.35
CA GLN A 163 3.98 -15.02 11.33
C GLN A 163 3.09 -14.90 12.57
N ALA A 164 3.68 -14.72 13.74
CA ALA A 164 2.94 -14.62 15.00
C ALA A 164 2.23 -13.27 15.18
N THR A 165 2.82 -12.16 14.68
CA THR A 165 2.34 -10.80 14.98
C THR A 165 1.68 -10.09 13.80
N THR A 166 1.67 -10.67 12.57
CA THR A 166 1.03 -10.03 11.43
C THR A 166 -0.44 -10.42 11.35
N VAL A 167 -1.30 -9.45 11.52
CA VAL A 167 -2.74 -9.55 11.31
C VAL A 167 -3.11 -8.62 10.15
N PRO A 168 -3.62 -9.13 9.02
CA PRO A 168 -4.05 -8.26 7.93
C PRO A 168 -5.26 -7.43 8.34
N PRO A 169 -5.36 -6.17 7.92
CA PRO A 169 -6.56 -5.36 8.14
C PRO A 169 -7.74 -5.98 7.39
N ARG A 170 -8.91 -5.90 7.99
CA ARG A 170 -10.15 -6.38 7.38
C ARG A 170 -11.10 -5.20 7.18
N ASN A 171 -11.49 -4.98 5.93
CA ASN A 171 -12.48 -3.97 5.56
C ASN A 171 -13.85 -4.31 6.12
N ALA A 172 -14.61 -3.27 6.46
CA ALA A 172 -16.03 -3.42 6.73
C ALA A 172 -16.77 -3.83 5.45
N THR A 173 -17.85 -4.58 5.62
CA THR A 173 -18.71 -5.02 4.50
C THR A 173 -20.16 -4.94 4.92
N VAL A 174 -21.05 -4.63 3.96
CA VAL A 174 -22.48 -4.71 4.14
C VAL A 174 -22.98 -6.00 3.51
N ILE A 175 -23.78 -6.75 4.25
CA ILE A 175 -24.36 -8.02 3.79
C ILE A 175 -25.85 -7.82 3.59
N LYS A 176 -26.37 -8.20 2.42
CA LYS A 176 -27.82 -8.26 2.21
C LYS A 176 -28.29 -9.68 2.60
N ASP A 177 -29.01 -9.78 3.73
CA ASP A 177 -29.51 -11.07 4.20
C ASP A 177 -30.80 -11.50 3.46
N ALA A 178 -31.19 -12.76 3.65
CA ALA A 178 -32.40 -13.33 3.04
C ALA A 178 -33.70 -12.62 3.46
N ARG A 179 -33.69 -11.89 4.57
CA ARG A 179 -34.83 -11.10 5.07
C ARG A 179 -34.83 -9.67 4.54
N GLY A 180 -33.85 -9.29 3.70
CA GLY A 180 -33.71 -7.93 3.15
C GLY A 180 -33.22 -6.91 4.17
N ARG A 181 -32.48 -7.35 5.18
CA ARG A 181 -31.76 -6.48 6.10
C ARG A 181 -30.32 -6.29 5.61
N PHE A 182 -29.67 -5.26 6.08
CA PHE A 182 -28.32 -4.88 5.71
C PHE A 182 -27.40 -4.82 6.95
N PRO A 183 -27.10 -5.99 7.58
CA PRO A 183 -26.14 -6.02 8.67
C PRO A 183 -24.74 -5.64 8.17
N VAL A 184 -24.02 -4.91 9.00
CA VAL A 184 -22.64 -4.52 8.75
C VAL A 184 -21.71 -5.48 9.51
N ARG A 185 -20.75 -6.04 8.80
CA ARG A 185 -19.60 -6.68 9.40
C ARG A 185 -18.55 -5.62 9.64
N ALA A 186 -18.21 -5.39 10.91
CA ALA A 186 -17.25 -4.35 11.29
C ALA A 186 -15.86 -4.57 10.70
N ALA A 187 -15.19 -3.47 10.41
CA ALA A 187 -13.77 -3.45 10.07
C ALA A 187 -12.92 -3.91 11.25
N ALA A 188 -11.73 -4.38 10.95
CA ALA A 188 -10.72 -4.66 11.97
C ALA A 188 -9.37 -4.10 11.51
N LYS A 189 -8.66 -3.47 12.45
CA LYS A 189 -7.30 -3.00 12.20
C LYS A 189 -6.36 -4.18 12.00
N GLY A 190 -5.39 -4.00 11.15
CA GLY A 190 -4.27 -4.91 11.00
C GLY A 190 -3.11 -4.53 11.92
N ALA A 191 -2.18 -5.43 12.08
CA ALA A 191 -0.95 -5.25 12.83
C ALA A 191 0.21 -5.91 12.10
N ARG A 192 1.38 -5.31 12.18
CA ARG A 192 2.62 -5.89 11.65
C ARG A 192 3.83 -5.41 12.45
N PRO A 193 4.89 -6.21 12.60
CA PRO A 193 6.10 -5.76 13.26
C PRO A 193 6.80 -4.67 12.43
N ASN A 194 7.28 -3.63 13.12
CA ASN A 194 8.09 -2.58 12.52
C ASN A 194 9.54 -3.06 12.38
N VAL A 195 9.84 -3.69 11.26
CA VAL A 195 11.19 -4.21 10.98
C VAL A 195 12.24 -3.12 11.01
N GLY A 196 11.91 -1.88 10.59
CA GLY A 196 12.83 -0.76 10.60
C GLY A 196 13.31 -0.42 12.02
N GLU A 197 12.40 -0.34 12.97
CA GLU A 197 12.73 -0.08 14.38
C GLU A 197 13.48 -1.27 15.03
N ILE A 198 13.13 -2.52 14.70
CA ILE A 198 13.91 -3.69 15.15
C ILE A 198 15.35 -3.60 14.65
N LEU A 199 15.57 -3.20 13.40
CA LEU A 199 16.91 -3.03 12.84
C LEU A 199 17.69 -1.90 13.54
N LEU A 200 17.02 -0.83 13.93
CA LEU A 200 17.63 0.26 14.71
C LEU A 200 18.00 -0.24 16.11
N ALA A 201 17.09 -0.94 16.79
CA ALA A 201 17.36 -1.51 18.10
C ALA A 201 18.52 -2.52 18.09
N LEU A 202 18.62 -3.36 17.06
CA LEU A 202 19.77 -4.25 16.88
C LEU A 202 21.10 -3.49 16.67
N ARG A 203 21.05 -2.30 16.09
CA ARG A 203 22.24 -1.46 15.91
C ARG A 203 22.70 -0.82 17.21
N SER A 204 21.80 -0.51 18.11
CA SER A 204 22.06 0.08 19.44
C SER A 204 21.85 -0.88 20.61
N ILE A 205 22.03 -2.17 20.38
CA ILE A 205 21.76 -3.21 21.39
C ILE A 205 22.62 -3.06 22.65
N GLY A 206 23.75 -2.37 22.58
CA GLY A 206 24.57 -2.00 23.74
C GLY A 206 23.79 -1.12 24.74
N GLU A 207 22.99 -0.19 24.23
CA GLU A 207 22.18 0.73 25.01
C GLU A 207 20.85 0.11 25.48
N THR A 208 20.21 -0.67 24.61
CA THR A 208 18.86 -1.24 24.85
C THR A 208 18.89 -2.58 25.58
N GLY A 209 20.03 -3.26 25.59
CA GLY A 209 20.15 -4.63 26.09
C GLY A 209 19.66 -5.69 25.10
N PRO A 210 19.83 -6.99 25.43
CA PRO A 210 19.52 -8.10 24.54
C PRO A 210 18.02 -8.41 24.41
N ASP A 211 17.18 -7.94 25.33
CA ASP A 211 15.72 -8.16 25.31
C ASP A 211 15.03 -6.97 24.65
N LEU A 212 14.67 -7.14 23.36
CA LEU A 212 14.10 -6.09 22.56
C LEU A 212 12.57 -6.25 22.43
N GLN A 213 11.81 -5.24 22.79
CA GLN A 213 10.38 -5.18 22.48
C GLN A 213 10.20 -5.02 20.96
N VAL A 214 9.28 -5.80 20.39
CA VAL A 214 8.93 -5.69 18.96
C VAL A 214 7.92 -4.57 18.77
N PRO A 215 8.31 -3.46 18.13
CA PRO A 215 7.36 -2.40 17.82
C PRO A 215 6.34 -2.87 16.80
N ILE A 216 5.07 -2.62 17.05
CA ILE A 216 3.97 -3.01 16.16
C ILE A 216 3.44 -1.77 15.43
N THR A 217 3.39 -1.85 14.11
CA THR A 217 2.72 -0.85 13.27
C THR A 217 1.27 -1.29 13.04
N ILE A 218 0.33 -0.45 13.43
CA ILE A 218 -1.09 -0.66 13.14
C ILE A 218 -1.38 -0.22 11.70
N THR A 219 -2.16 -1.04 11.00
CA THR A 219 -2.64 -0.73 9.64
C THR A 219 -4.15 -0.57 9.70
N GLU A 220 -4.64 0.60 9.32
CA GLU A 220 -6.07 0.87 9.27
C GLU A 220 -6.71 0.13 8.08
N PRO A 221 -7.95 -0.33 8.21
CA PRO A 221 -8.71 -0.89 7.10
C PRO A 221 -9.02 0.22 6.09
N ALA A 222 -9.03 -0.12 4.79
CA ALA A 222 -9.36 0.83 3.74
C ALA A 222 -10.84 1.26 3.79
N VAL A 223 -11.74 0.33 4.14
CA VAL A 223 -13.17 0.62 4.35
C VAL A 223 -13.46 0.56 5.85
N THR A 224 -13.92 1.66 6.41
CA THR A 224 -14.24 1.78 7.83
C THR A 224 -15.65 1.24 8.16
N THR A 225 -15.87 0.90 9.43
CA THR A 225 -17.21 0.51 9.90
C THR A 225 -18.23 1.63 9.72
N ALA A 226 -17.83 2.90 9.93
CA ALA A 226 -18.70 4.04 9.78
C ALA A 226 -19.20 4.22 8.34
N GLU A 227 -18.34 4.09 7.35
CA GLU A 227 -18.73 4.14 5.92
C GLU A 227 -19.70 3.02 5.55
N ALA A 228 -19.43 1.80 6.03
CA ALA A 228 -20.34 0.67 5.79
C ALA A 228 -21.72 0.87 6.47
N GLU A 229 -21.76 1.47 7.67
CA GLU A 229 -23.02 1.82 8.34
C GLU A 229 -23.78 2.92 7.60
N GLN A 230 -23.11 3.92 7.05
CA GLN A 230 -23.72 4.94 6.20
C GLN A 230 -24.34 4.32 4.95
N ALA A 231 -23.59 3.46 4.25
CA ALA A 231 -24.09 2.74 3.07
C ALA A 231 -25.29 1.85 3.42
N ALA A 232 -25.24 1.13 4.55
CA ALA A 232 -26.34 0.31 5.03
C ALA A 232 -27.57 1.13 5.43
N THR A 233 -27.36 2.32 5.97
CA THR A 233 -28.46 3.25 6.32
C THR A 233 -29.14 3.75 5.07
N ALA A 234 -28.39 4.23 4.07
CA ALA A 234 -28.93 4.64 2.79
C ALA A 234 -29.76 3.52 2.12
N ALA A 235 -29.24 2.29 2.15
CA ALA A 235 -29.96 1.13 1.63
C ALA A 235 -31.25 0.82 2.40
N ARG A 236 -31.23 0.95 3.74
CA ARG A 236 -32.45 0.80 4.56
C ARG A 236 -33.50 1.86 4.24
N ASP A 237 -33.09 3.08 4.10
CA ASP A 237 -33.98 4.21 3.79
C ASP A 237 -34.58 4.06 2.40
N PHE A 238 -33.77 3.67 1.41
CA PHE A 238 -34.24 3.37 0.06
C PHE A 238 -35.29 2.25 0.05
N VAL A 239 -35.04 1.14 0.73
CA VAL A 239 -35.96 -0.02 0.72
C VAL A 239 -37.22 0.24 1.55
N ARG A 240 -37.18 1.13 2.56
CA ARG A 240 -38.35 1.49 3.41
C ARG A 240 -39.20 2.51 2.77
N SER A 241 -38.63 3.43 2.01
CA SER A 241 -39.34 4.52 1.37
C SER A 241 -40.26 4.04 0.25
N PRO A 242 -41.48 4.54 0.12
CA PRO A 242 -42.32 4.25 -1.02
C PRO A 242 -41.84 5.09 -2.23
N HIS A 243 -41.44 4.44 -3.28
CA HIS A 243 -40.99 5.10 -4.51
C HIS A 243 -42.08 5.06 -5.59
N PHE A 244 -42.35 6.20 -6.18
CA PHE A 244 -43.20 6.35 -7.35
C PHE A 244 -42.39 7.03 -8.46
N VAL A 245 -42.60 6.58 -9.68
CA VAL A 245 -42.04 7.23 -10.87
C VAL A 245 -43.20 7.80 -11.70
N THR A 246 -43.00 8.98 -12.28
CA THR A 246 -43.99 9.61 -13.15
C THR A 246 -43.47 9.77 -14.54
N LEU A 247 -44.11 9.11 -15.51
CA LEU A 247 -43.88 9.33 -16.93
C LEU A 247 -45.01 10.17 -17.50
N LYS A 248 -44.74 11.46 -17.75
CA LYS A 248 -45.78 12.49 -17.95
C LYS A 248 -46.66 12.54 -16.68
N ASP A 249 -47.97 12.30 -16.79
CA ASP A 249 -48.92 12.35 -15.67
C ASP A 249 -49.35 10.93 -15.21
N ASP A 250 -48.60 9.88 -15.56
CA ASP A 250 -48.93 8.50 -15.18
C ASP A 250 -47.98 8.01 -14.05
N PRO A 251 -48.39 8.12 -12.76
CA PRO A 251 -47.60 7.67 -11.64
C PRO A 251 -47.62 6.16 -11.52
N ARG A 252 -46.45 5.56 -11.36
CA ARG A 252 -46.27 4.11 -11.13
C ARG A 252 -45.48 3.86 -9.87
N ARG A 253 -46.05 3.02 -9.01
CA ARG A 253 -45.32 2.57 -7.81
C ARG A 253 -44.24 1.59 -8.16
N VAL A 254 -43.04 1.75 -7.58
CA VAL A 254 -42.00 0.76 -7.60
C VAL A 254 -42.18 -0.18 -6.42
N PRO A 255 -42.38 -1.47 -6.63
CA PRO A 255 -42.55 -2.44 -5.54
C PRO A 255 -41.33 -2.47 -4.64
N ARG A 256 -41.54 -2.63 -3.33
CA ARG A 256 -40.41 -2.79 -2.36
C ARG A 256 -39.49 -3.95 -2.71
N SER A 257 -40.03 -5.04 -3.28
CA SER A 257 -39.24 -6.18 -3.75
C SER A 257 -38.25 -5.79 -4.86
N VAL A 258 -38.65 -4.85 -5.75
CA VAL A 258 -37.77 -4.30 -6.79
C VAL A 258 -36.73 -3.38 -6.17
N ALA A 259 -37.09 -2.49 -5.25
CA ALA A 259 -36.14 -1.67 -4.53
C ALA A 259 -35.11 -2.52 -3.79
N LEU A 260 -35.55 -3.55 -3.06
CA LEU A 260 -34.67 -4.48 -2.38
C LEU A 260 -33.75 -5.22 -3.37
N LYS A 261 -34.28 -5.71 -4.49
CA LYS A 261 -33.46 -6.40 -5.51
C LYS A 261 -32.46 -5.46 -6.17
N ALA A 262 -32.83 -4.19 -6.35
CA ALA A 262 -32.00 -3.17 -6.97
C ALA A 262 -30.90 -2.64 -6.04
N THR A 263 -31.00 -2.87 -4.74
CA THR A 263 -29.97 -2.43 -3.78
C THR A 263 -28.65 -3.19 -4.00
N GLU A 264 -27.58 -2.45 -4.24
CA GLU A 264 -26.21 -2.93 -4.40
C GLU A 264 -25.25 -2.14 -3.50
N PHE A 265 -24.07 -2.71 -3.22
CA PHE A 265 -22.98 -2.05 -2.52
C PHE A 265 -21.75 -2.11 -3.39
N VAL A 266 -21.14 -0.97 -3.65
CA VAL A 266 -19.93 -0.86 -4.46
C VAL A 266 -18.78 -0.47 -3.57
N ALA A 267 -17.75 -1.35 -3.54
CA ALA A 267 -16.47 -1.06 -2.89
C ALA A 267 -15.46 -0.67 -3.97
N GLN A 268 -15.02 0.58 -3.95
CA GLN A 268 -14.08 1.12 -4.92
C GLN A 268 -13.16 2.12 -4.21
N ASP A 269 -11.86 2.09 -4.58
CA ASP A 269 -10.85 3.04 -4.09
C ASP A 269 -10.80 3.20 -2.55
N GLY A 270 -11.00 2.09 -1.84
CA GLY A 270 -10.97 2.07 -0.38
C GLY A 270 -12.22 2.63 0.30
N THR A 271 -13.30 2.83 -0.42
CA THR A 271 -14.60 3.26 0.12
C THR A 271 -15.69 2.25 -0.18
N ILE A 272 -16.78 2.26 0.58
CA ILE A 272 -17.99 1.51 0.29
C ILE A 272 -19.18 2.45 0.20
N SER A 273 -19.98 2.32 -0.84
CA SER A 273 -21.19 3.14 -1.02
C SER A 273 -22.40 2.28 -1.39
N PHE A 274 -23.57 2.75 -1.00
CA PHE A 274 -24.84 2.29 -1.54
C PHE A 274 -24.93 2.65 -3.02
N ASP A 275 -25.40 1.72 -3.84
CA ASP A 275 -25.72 1.96 -5.25
C ASP A 275 -26.99 1.19 -5.65
N ILE A 276 -27.50 1.51 -6.82
CA ILE A 276 -28.75 1.00 -7.33
C ILE A 276 -28.52 0.30 -8.69
N SER A 277 -28.87 -0.97 -8.74
CA SER A 277 -28.75 -1.82 -9.93
C SER A 277 -29.58 -1.30 -11.10
N ARG A 278 -28.89 -0.69 -12.07
CA ARG A 278 -29.51 -0.24 -13.32
C ARG A 278 -30.13 -1.42 -14.10
N ALA A 279 -29.52 -2.58 -14.02
CA ALA A 279 -30.02 -3.77 -14.66
C ALA A 279 -31.38 -4.21 -14.09
N THR A 280 -31.49 -4.19 -12.74
CA THR A 280 -32.76 -4.52 -12.08
C THR A 280 -33.87 -3.51 -12.42
N LEU A 281 -33.54 -2.22 -12.45
CA LEU A 281 -34.48 -1.18 -12.85
C LEU A 281 -34.91 -1.33 -14.32
N ARG A 282 -33.98 -1.57 -15.24
CA ARG A 282 -34.28 -1.82 -16.65
C ARG A 282 -35.24 -2.98 -16.82
N ASN A 283 -35.00 -4.10 -16.16
CA ASN A 283 -35.88 -5.26 -16.23
C ASN A 283 -37.29 -4.95 -15.70
N PHE A 284 -37.40 -4.23 -14.61
CA PHE A 284 -38.68 -3.80 -14.06
C PHE A 284 -39.41 -2.87 -15.04
N PHE A 285 -38.76 -1.82 -15.53
CA PHE A 285 -39.43 -0.86 -16.41
C PHE A 285 -39.73 -1.41 -17.80
N SER A 286 -38.93 -2.36 -18.28
CA SER A 286 -39.29 -3.07 -19.53
C SER A 286 -40.57 -3.87 -19.41
N THR A 287 -40.91 -4.36 -18.21
CA THR A 287 -42.19 -4.98 -17.94
C THR A 287 -43.32 -3.96 -17.88
N VAL A 288 -43.09 -2.81 -17.20
CA VAL A 288 -44.12 -1.76 -16.96
C VAL A 288 -44.40 -0.95 -18.23
N TYR A 289 -43.33 -0.57 -18.95
CA TYR A 289 -43.36 0.31 -20.11
C TYR A 289 -42.99 -0.35 -21.42
N GLY A 290 -43.00 -1.70 -21.50
CA GLY A 290 -42.50 -2.45 -22.65
C GLY A 290 -43.08 -2.06 -24.00
N LYS A 291 -44.38 -1.63 -24.03
CA LYS A 291 -45.00 -1.10 -25.25
C LYS A 291 -44.39 0.24 -25.72
N ARG A 292 -43.72 0.98 -24.83
CA ARG A 292 -43.05 2.26 -25.11
C ARG A 292 -41.56 2.13 -25.25
N GLU A 293 -41.00 0.96 -24.92
CA GLU A 293 -39.59 0.66 -25.01
C GLU A 293 -39.24 -0.10 -26.30
N LYS A 294 -38.03 0.07 -26.77
CA LYS A 294 -37.46 -0.72 -27.87
C LYS A 294 -36.03 -1.12 -27.44
N ALA A 295 -35.75 -2.40 -27.46
CA ALA A 295 -34.40 -2.87 -27.17
C ALA A 295 -33.40 -2.37 -28.24
N PRO A 296 -32.21 -1.93 -27.85
CA PRO A 296 -31.14 -1.65 -28.81
C PRO A 296 -30.68 -2.95 -29.47
N LYS A 297 -30.23 -2.85 -30.71
CA LYS A 297 -29.60 -3.97 -31.42
C LYS A 297 -28.13 -3.64 -31.68
N ASN A 298 -27.24 -4.50 -31.26
CA ASN A 298 -25.81 -4.38 -31.55
C ASN A 298 -25.55 -4.47 -33.05
N ALA A 299 -24.51 -3.81 -33.49
CA ALA A 299 -23.91 -4.15 -34.77
C ALA A 299 -23.43 -5.61 -34.73
N THR A 300 -23.57 -6.33 -35.84
CA THR A 300 -23.10 -7.70 -35.98
C THR A 300 -22.29 -7.84 -37.26
N PHE A 301 -21.52 -8.91 -37.36
CA PHE A 301 -20.74 -9.24 -38.52
C PHE A 301 -21.39 -10.37 -39.30
N THR A 302 -21.43 -10.28 -40.59
CA THR A 302 -21.78 -11.36 -41.51
C THR A 302 -20.72 -11.43 -42.60
N THR A 303 -20.73 -12.51 -43.38
CA THR A 303 -19.81 -12.69 -44.51
C THR A 303 -20.55 -12.77 -45.81
N ASN A 304 -19.95 -12.28 -46.86
CA ASN A 304 -20.44 -12.50 -48.22
C ASN A 304 -19.91 -13.83 -48.78
N ALA A 305 -20.34 -14.20 -49.99
CA ALA A 305 -19.94 -15.45 -50.64
C ALA A 305 -18.42 -15.60 -50.87
N ALA A 306 -17.68 -14.47 -50.85
CA ALA A 306 -16.20 -14.43 -50.96
C ALA A 306 -15.50 -14.44 -49.59
N GLY A 307 -16.20 -14.71 -48.49
CA GLY A 307 -15.64 -14.73 -47.15
C GLY A 307 -15.29 -13.35 -46.53
N LYS A 308 -15.59 -12.24 -47.24
CA LYS A 308 -15.34 -10.89 -46.72
C LYS A 308 -16.40 -10.47 -45.71
N ALA A 309 -15.95 -9.93 -44.61
CA ALA A 309 -16.83 -9.44 -43.55
C ALA A 309 -17.63 -8.22 -43.97
N ARG A 310 -18.90 -8.17 -43.62
CA ARG A 310 -19.80 -7.02 -43.72
C ARG A 310 -20.39 -6.74 -42.34
N ILE A 311 -20.54 -5.47 -42.03
CA ILE A 311 -21.20 -5.03 -40.79
C ILE A 311 -22.69 -4.87 -41.09
N ILE A 312 -23.50 -5.54 -40.26
CA ILE A 312 -24.93 -5.24 -40.12
C ILE A 312 -25.03 -4.14 -39.08
N GLY A 313 -25.53 -2.97 -39.46
CA GLY A 313 -25.57 -1.80 -38.59
C GLY A 313 -26.34 -1.99 -37.29
N SER A 314 -25.89 -1.31 -36.28
CA SER A 314 -26.58 -1.23 -34.99
C SER A 314 -27.87 -0.41 -35.09
N THR A 315 -28.78 -0.63 -34.18
CA THR A 315 -29.99 0.20 -34.04
C THR A 315 -30.14 0.64 -32.61
N ASP A 316 -30.30 1.94 -32.42
CA ASP A 316 -30.59 2.47 -31.09
C ASP A 316 -31.96 1.99 -30.59
N GLY A 317 -32.00 1.66 -29.34
CA GLY A 317 -33.21 1.40 -28.59
C GLY A 317 -33.74 2.69 -27.97
N ARG A 318 -34.82 2.55 -27.25
CA ARG A 318 -35.36 3.57 -26.36
C ARG A 318 -35.91 2.92 -25.11
N GLY A 319 -35.85 3.58 -23.97
CA GLY A 319 -36.36 3.05 -22.71
C GLY A 319 -36.22 4.09 -21.60
N VAL A 320 -36.73 3.74 -20.44
CA VAL A 320 -36.60 4.60 -19.27
C VAL A 320 -35.12 4.92 -19.00
N ASP A 321 -34.82 6.19 -18.77
CA ASP A 321 -33.49 6.64 -18.32
C ASP A 321 -33.27 6.22 -16.86
N VAL A 322 -32.83 4.99 -16.69
CA VAL A 322 -32.57 4.42 -15.37
C VAL A 322 -31.26 4.93 -14.76
N ASP A 323 -30.38 5.54 -15.56
CA ASP A 323 -29.12 6.06 -15.08
C ASP A 323 -29.34 7.34 -14.27
N THR A 324 -30.15 8.26 -14.81
CA THR A 324 -30.60 9.46 -14.09
C THR A 324 -31.44 9.08 -12.88
N LEU A 325 -32.36 8.13 -13.02
CA LEU A 325 -33.22 7.68 -11.92
C LEU A 325 -32.38 7.08 -10.77
N ALA A 326 -31.44 6.21 -11.09
CA ALA A 326 -30.54 5.60 -10.08
C ALA A 326 -29.66 6.66 -9.39
N ALA A 327 -29.18 7.65 -10.14
CA ALA A 327 -28.40 8.76 -9.58
C ALA A 327 -29.24 9.61 -8.61
N THR A 328 -30.49 9.92 -8.97
CA THR A 328 -31.45 10.66 -8.11
C THR A 328 -31.69 9.91 -6.80
N TRP A 329 -32.01 8.64 -6.85
CA TRP A 329 -32.28 7.84 -5.66
C TRP A 329 -31.03 7.50 -4.85
N LYS A 330 -29.84 7.50 -5.49
CA LYS A 330 -28.56 7.39 -4.78
C LYS A 330 -28.24 8.66 -3.99
N ALA A 331 -28.57 9.82 -4.56
CA ALA A 331 -28.38 11.12 -3.89
C ALA A 331 -29.39 11.33 -2.74
N ASP A 332 -30.64 10.96 -2.96
CA ASP A 332 -31.70 10.95 -1.92
C ASP A 332 -32.44 9.59 -1.93
N PRO A 333 -32.03 8.65 -1.06
CA PRO A 333 -32.70 7.37 -0.92
C PRO A 333 -34.15 7.44 -0.43
N THR A 334 -34.62 8.59 0.04
CA THR A 334 -35.97 8.80 0.55
C THR A 334 -36.90 9.46 -0.46
N GLU A 335 -36.38 9.89 -1.62
CA GLU A 335 -37.18 10.56 -2.67
C GLU A 335 -38.36 9.69 -3.09
N ARG A 336 -39.57 10.28 -2.93
CA ARG A 336 -40.82 9.51 -3.09
C ARG A 336 -41.36 9.54 -4.50
N ILE A 337 -41.26 10.66 -5.19
CA ILE A 337 -41.86 10.87 -6.52
C ILE A 337 -40.80 11.40 -7.46
N THR A 338 -40.36 10.56 -8.39
CA THR A 338 -39.30 10.92 -9.32
C THR A 338 -39.82 10.95 -10.75
N PRO A 339 -39.74 12.08 -11.45
CA PRO A 339 -40.09 12.14 -12.87
C PRO A 339 -39.04 11.30 -13.69
N ILE A 340 -39.56 10.54 -14.64
CA ILE A 340 -38.73 9.74 -15.55
C ILE A 340 -39.00 10.13 -17.00
N SER A 341 -38.00 9.92 -17.85
CA SER A 341 -38.09 10.12 -19.30
C SER A 341 -37.79 8.83 -20.05
N ILE A 342 -38.28 8.75 -21.30
CA ILE A 342 -37.84 7.74 -22.25
C ILE A 342 -36.70 8.35 -23.08
N GLY A 343 -35.50 7.81 -22.86
CA GLY A 343 -34.28 8.22 -23.55
C GLY A 343 -33.83 7.21 -24.61
N VAL A 344 -32.83 7.61 -25.38
CA VAL A 344 -32.14 6.74 -26.33
C VAL A 344 -31.28 5.72 -25.55
N ARG A 345 -31.41 4.45 -25.90
CA ARG A 345 -30.55 3.38 -25.37
C ARG A 345 -29.60 2.93 -26.47
N ARG A 346 -28.33 3.30 -26.34
CA ARG A 346 -27.31 2.88 -27.28
C ARG A 346 -27.02 1.39 -27.15
N PRO A 347 -26.75 0.68 -28.25
CA PRO A 347 -26.28 -0.69 -28.22
C PRO A 347 -24.86 -0.77 -27.61
N ALA A 348 -24.52 -1.93 -27.05
CA ALA A 348 -23.18 -2.17 -26.50
C ALA A 348 -22.09 -2.15 -27.59
N LEU A 349 -22.44 -2.54 -28.81
CA LEU A 349 -21.60 -2.43 -30.01
C LEU A 349 -22.32 -1.57 -31.04
N THR A 350 -21.87 -0.35 -31.23
CA THR A 350 -22.39 0.54 -32.28
C THR A 350 -21.78 0.23 -33.64
N SER A 351 -22.38 0.72 -34.71
CA SER A 351 -21.84 0.56 -36.08
C SER A 351 -20.44 1.16 -36.21
N GLU A 352 -20.20 2.31 -35.56
CA GLU A 352 -18.91 2.98 -35.55
C GLU A 352 -17.85 2.16 -34.80
N MET A 353 -18.20 1.63 -33.62
CA MET A 353 -17.32 0.73 -32.87
C MET A 353 -17.00 -0.53 -33.67
N ALA A 354 -17.99 -1.12 -34.35
CA ALA A 354 -17.79 -2.29 -35.17
C ALA A 354 -16.84 -2.00 -36.37
N GLN A 355 -16.91 -0.81 -36.98
CA GLN A 355 -15.97 -0.38 -37.98
C GLN A 355 -14.54 -0.24 -37.43
N GLN A 356 -14.39 0.32 -36.24
CA GLN A 356 -13.09 0.49 -35.57
C GLN A 356 -12.41 -0.83 -35.21
N LEU A 357 -13.18 -1.94 -35.03
CA LEU A 357 -12.61 -3.26 -34.81
C LEU A 357 -11.82 -3.79 -36.00
N GLY A 358 -12.04 -3.25 -37.19
CA GLY A 358 -11.27 -3.61 -38.40
C GLY A 358 -11.43 -5.05 -38.89
N VAL A 359 -12.55 -5.73 -38.54
CA VAL A 359 -12.84 -7.09 -39.02
C VAL A 359 -12.99 -7.11 -40.50
N LYS A 360 -12.19 -7.93 -41.23
CA LYS A 360 -12.07 -7.92 -42.69
C LYS A 360 -12.63 -9.19 -43.35
N GLU A 361 -12.35 -10.35 -42.75
CA GLU A 361 -12.63 -11.65 -43.38
C GLU A 361 -12.71 -12.77 -42.36
N VAL A 362 -13.21 -13.93 -42.76
CA VAL A 362 -13.14 -15.17 -42.02
C VAL A 362 -11.71 -15.71 -42.07
N VAL A 363 -11.09 -15.91 -40.92
CA VAL A 363 -9.74 -16.46 -40.82
C VAL A 363 -9.72 -17.97 -40.52
N GLY A 364 -10.83 -18.55 -40.14
CA GLY A 364 -10.97 -19.98 -39.88
C GLY A 364 -12.42 -20.36 -39.68
N GLU A 365 -12.74 -21.59 -40.06
CA GLU A 365 -14.05 -22.21 -39.87
C GLU A 365 -13.83 -23.70 -39.54
N PHE A 366 -14.50 -24.17 -38.50
CA PHE A 366 -14.41 -25.56 -38.10
C PHE A 366 -15.76 -26.03 -37.56
N PHE A 367 -16.06 -27.32 -37.72
CA PHE A 367 -17.27 -27.93 -37.17
C PHE A 367 -16.96 -29.28 -36.57
N THR A 368 -17.71 -29.63 -35.53
CA THR A 368 -17.69 -30.96 -34.94
C THR A 368 -19.11 -31.48 -34.83
N PRO A 369 -19.40 -32.73 -35.31
CA PRO A 369 -20.70 -33.32 -35.14
C PRO A 369 -20.93 -33.70 -33.67
N TYR A 370 -22.17 -33.61 -33.21
CA TYR A 370 -22.58 -34.07 -31.89
C TYR A 370 -23.92 -34.76 -31.95
N SER A 371 -24.08 -35.80 -31.13
CA SER A 371 -25.32 -36.60 -31.05
C SER A 371 -26.21 -36.11 -29.91
N GLY A 372 -27.49 -36.53 -29.98
CA GLY A 372 -28.62 -36.08 -29.18
C GLY A 372 -28.54 -36.18 -27.66
N GLY A 373 -29.68 -35.97 -27.02
CA GLY A 373 -29.85 -35.93 -25.57
C GLY A 373 -29.83 -34.52 -24.97
N ALA A 374 -29.91 -34.41 -23.64
CA ALA A 374 -30.01 -33.19 -22.91
C ALA A 374 -28.78 -32.23 -23.12
N ARG A 375 -27.63 -32.80 -23.45
CA ARG A 375 -26.38 -32.02 -23.76
C ARG A 375 -26.55 -31.05 -24.94
N VAL A 376 -27.45 -31.38 -25.90
CA VAL A 376 -27.72 -30.54 -27.07
C VAL A 376 -28.19 -29.14 -26.64
N SER A 377 -29.05 -29.07 -25.63
CA SER A 377 -29.52 -27.78 -25.10
C SER A 377 -28.39 -26.95 -24.54
N ASN A 378 -27.46 -27.58 -23.83
CA ASN A 378 -26.28 -26.90 -23.27
C ASN A 378 -25.30 -26.44 -24.36
N ILE A 379 -25.09 -27.24 -25.40
CA ILE A 379 -24.23 -26.85 -26.55
C ILE A 379 -24.85 -25.68 -27.28
N LYS A 380 -26.15 -25.73 -27.60
CA LYS A 380 -26.85 -24.60 -28.24
C LYS A 380 -26.79 -23.36 -27.38
N ARG A 381 -27.04 -23.48 -26.09
CA ARG A 381 -26.97 -22.34 -25.15
C ARG A 381 -25.58 -21.72 -25.09
N GLY A 382 -24.54 -22.55 -25.05
CA GLY A 382 -23.17 -22.08 -25.08
C GLY A 382 -22.81 -21.40 -26.41
N ALA A 383 -23.25 -21.95 -27.53
CA ALA A 383 -23.05 -21.33 -28.86
C ALA A 383 -23.76 -19.96 -28.97
N GLU A 384 -25.00 -19.85 -28.47
CA GLU A 384 -25.72 -18.57 -28.39
C GLU A 384 -24.99 -17.51 -27.59
N ILE A 385 -24.33 -17.90 -26.49
CA ILE A 385 -23.54 -16.96 -25.66
C ILE A 385 -22.26 -16.50 -26.37
N LEU A 386 -21.68 -17.36 -27.20
CA LEU A 386 -20.45 -17.11 -27.93
C LEU A 386 -20.68 -16.46 -29.30
N ASP A 387 -21.92 -16.48 -29.79
CA ASP A 387 -22.24 -15.81 -31.05
C ASP A 387 -21.91 -14.31 -30.97
N GLN A 388 -21.18 -13.79 -31.96
CA GLN A 388 -20.68 -12.43 -32.00
C GLN A 388 -19.77 -12.03 -30.81
N TYR A 389 -19.16 -13.01 -30.11
CA TYR A 389 -18.22 -12.71 -29.04
C TYR A 389 -16.94 -12.10 -29.61
N ILE A 390 -16.58 -10.92 -29.12
CA ILE A 390 -15.42 -10.17 -29.60
C ILE A 390 -14.23 -10.42 -28.70
N ILE A 391 -13.12 -10.86 -29.31
CA ILE A 391 -11.83 -10.98 -28.64
C ILE A 391 -11.00 -9.76 -29.09
N PRO A 392 -10.63 -8.84 -28.20
CA PRO A 392 -9.81 -7.67 -28.57
C PRO A 392 -8.44 -8.11 -29.12
N ALA A 393 -7.83 -7.31 -29.96
CA ALA A 393 -6.47 -7.52 -30.44
C ALA A 393 -5.49 -7.66 -29.26
N GLY A 394 -4.66 -8.72 -29.27
CA GLY A 394 -3.76 -9.04 -28.16
C GLY A 394 -4.45 -9.62 -26.91
N GLY A 395 -5.77 -9.80 -26.93
CA GLY A 395 -6.53 -10.37 -25.83
C GLY A 395 -6.43 -11.89 -25.74
N THR A 396 -6.64 -12.43 -24.54
CA THR A 396 -6.74 -13.88 -24.31
C THR A 396 -8.18 -14.29 -24.19
N PHE A 397 -8.61 -15.28 -24.97
CA PHE A 397 -9.93 -15.90 -24.86
C PHE A 397 -9.95 -16.98 -23.77
N SER A 398 -10.95 -16.93 -22.93
CA SER A 398 -11.23 -18.00 -21.95
C SER A 398 -12.68 -18.43 -22.08
N LEU A 399 -12.90 -19.65 -22.54
CA LEU A 399 -14.26 -20.23 -22.71
C LEU A 399 -15.05 -20.21 -21.38
N ASN A 400 -14.41 -20.55 -20.28
CA ASN A 400 -15.06 -20.51 -18.96
C ASN A 400 -15.48 -19.11 -18.54
N LYS A 401 -14.64 -18.10 -18.84
CA LYS A 401 -14.96 -16.69 -18.56
C LYS A 401 -16.08 -16.20 -19.47
N ALA A 402 -16.06 -16.56 -20.75
CA ALA A 402 -17.06 -16.16 -21.72
C ALA A 402 -18.43 -16.79 -21.42
N LEU A 403 -18.47 -18.09 -21.15
CA LEU A 403 -19.71 -18.79 -20.79
C LEU A 403 -20.21 -18.43 -19.38
N GLY A 404 -19.31 -18.11 -18.46
CA GLY A 404 -19.60 -17.88 -17.06
C GLY A 404 -20.13 -19.15 -16.36
N GLU A 405 -20.75 -18.95 -15.18
CA GLU A 405 -21.32 -20.06 -14.40
C GLU A 405 -22.50 -20.70 -15.14
N ARG A 406 -22.51 -22.01 -15.20
CA ARG A 406 -23.54 -22.80 -15.88
C ARG A 406 -24.62 -23.15 -14.88
N THR A 407 -25.73 -22.40 -14.89
CA THR A 407 -26.84 -22.56 -13.97
C THR A 407 -28.15 -22.73 -14.74
N LEU A 408 -29.16 -23.37 -14.10
CA LEU A 408 -30.51 -23.46 -14.64
C LEU A 408 -31.10 -22.08 -14.96
N ALA A 409 -30.83 -21.09 -14.10
CA ALA A 409 -31.32 -19.72 -14.32
C ALA A 409 -30.72 -19.06 -15.58
N ARG A 410 -29.59 -19.54 -16.06
CA ARG A 410 -28.96 -19.09 -17.31
C ARG A 410 -29.33 -19.92 -18.52
N GLY A 411 -30.25 -20.86 -18.38
CA GLY A 411 -30.77 -21.72 -19.45
C GLY A 411 -29.94 -22.96 -19.74
N PHE A 412 -29.01 -23.32 -18.85
CA PHE A 412 -28.35 -24.63 -18.91
C PHE A 412 -29.22 -25.68 -18.22
N VAL A 413 -29.10 -26.93 -18.66
CA VAL A 413 -29.86 -28.07 -18.13
C VAL A 413 -28.88 -29.12 -17.58
N GLU A 414 -29.39 -30.05 -16.79
CA GLU A 414 -28.63 -31.22 -16.37
C GLU A 414 -28.40 -32.17 -17.57
N ALA A 415 -27.18 -32.60 -17.72
CA ALA A 415 -26.76 -33.53 -18.77
C ALA A 415 -25.48 -34.28 -18.35
N PRO A 416 -25.20 -35.43 -18.94
CA PRO A 416 -24.03 -36.22 -18.62
C PRO A 416 -22.72 -35.41 -18.79
N MET A 417 -21.90 -35.44 -17.75
CA MET A 417 -20.56 -34.86 -17.69
C MET A 417 -19.57 -35.92 -17.24
N ILE A 418 -18.37 -35.89 -17.77
CA ILE A 418 -17.27 -36.75 -17.32
C ILE A 418 -16.81 -36.22 -15.96
N GLY A 419 -17.06 -37.00 -14.91
CA GLY A 419 -16.59 -36.69 -13.55
C GLY A 419 -15.24 -37.34 -13.23
N GLU A 420 -14.89 -37.38 -11.96
CA GLU A 420 -13.69 -38.05 -11.47
C GLU A 420 -13.73 -39.55 -11.86
N ASN A 421 -12.56 -40.10 -12.18
CA ASN A 421 -12.38 -41.50 -12.63
C ASN A 421 -13.14 -41.87 -13.92
N ASN A 422 -13.40 -40.92 -14.82
CA ASN A 422 -14.13 -41.12 -16.08
C ASN A 422 -15.58 -41.66 -15.92
N ILE A 423 -16.17 -41.50 -14.75
CA ILE A 423 -17.55 -41.86 -14.49
C ILE A 423 -18.48 -40.75 -14.99
N LEU A 424 -19.48 -41.10 -15.79
CA LEU A 424 -20.51 -40.18 -16.22
C LEU A 424 -21.44 -39.84 -15.04
N LYS A 425 -21.57 -38.54 -14.77
CA LYS A 425 -22.49 -38.02 -13.76
C LYS A 425 -23.27 -36.84 -14.37
N ASP A 426 -24.57 -36.78 -14.08
CA ASP A 426 -25.39 -35.68 -14.52
C ASP A 426 -25.04 -34.41 -13.74
N ALA A 427 -24.80 -33.33 -14.47
CA ALA A 427 -24.53 -32.01 -13.91
C ALA A 427 -25.01 -30.90 -14.85
N VAL A 428 -25.38 -29.77 -14.28
CA VAL A 428 -25.82 -28.59 -15.04
C VAL A 428 -24.71 -28.13 -15.97
N GLY A 429 -24.95 -28.06 -17.27
CA GLY A 429 -23.97 -27.68 -18.29
C GLY A 429 -23.15 -28.84 -18.85
N GLY A 430 -23.54 -30.11 -18.59
CA GLY A 430 -22.90 -31.25 -19.22
C GLY A 430 -22.91 -31.16 -20.75
N GLY A 431 -21.81 -31.57 -21.40
CA GLY A 431 -21.61 -31.51 -22.86
C GLY A 431 -21.01 -30.21 -23.41
N VAL A 432 -20.84 -29.17 -22.62
CA VAL A 432 -20.22 -27.88 -23.06
C VAL A 432 -18.78 -28.06 -23.54
N SER A 433 -18.08 -29.12 -23.11
CA SER A 433 -16.73 -29.45 -23.60
C SER A 433 -16.69 -29.66 -25.12
N GLN A 434 -17.83 -30.02 -25.77
CA GLN A 434 -17.92 -30.07 -27.24
C GLN A 434 -17.61 -28.75 -27.92
N ILE A 435 -18.03 -27.63 -27.31
CA ILE A 435 -17.71 -26.28 -27.80
C ILE A 435 -16.21 -26.05 -27.70
N ALA A 436 -15.58 -26.46 -26.58
CA ALA A 436 -14.12 -26.33 -26.43
C ALA A 436 -13.39 -27.09 -27.55
N THR A 437 -13.80 -28.30 -27.85
CA THR A 437 -13.24 -29.12 -28.94
C THR A 437 -13.41 -28.47 -30.31
N THR A 438 -14.55 -27.79 -30.55
CA THR A 438 -14.78 -27.09 -31.83
C THR A 438 -13.94 -25.83 -31.97
N MET A 439 -13.64 -25.16 -30.87
CA MET A 439 -12.91 -23.88 -30.86
C MET A 439 -11.39 -24.06 -30.79
N PHE A 440 -10.90 -25.23 -30.36
CA PHE A 440 -9.45 -25.52 -30.24
C PHE A 440 -8.91 -25.91 -31.63
#